data_d8af4c90c6e9c9f00a85fde9e61fc9c4
#
_entry.id   d8af4c90c6e9c9f00a85fde9e61fc9c4
#
_cell.length_a   1.000
_cell.length_b   1.000
_cell.length_c   1.000
_cell.angle_alpha   90.00
_cell.angle_beta   90.00
_cell.angle_gamma   90.00
#
_symmetry.space_group_name_H-M   'P 1'
#
loop_
_entity.id
_entity.type
_entity.pdbx_description
1 polymer ?
#
loop_
_entity_poly.entity_id
_entity_poly.type
_entity_poly.pdbx_seq_one_letter_code
_entity_poly.pdbx_strand_id
1 'polypeptide(L)'
;MNNPSEISKEWYAYAERDLITAKHLVKTLYLVPLEIVCYHCQQSSEKFLKGYIADQNKAIQKTHDLKLLVNECMQTKEEFKTIEQECARLTPYGVQSRYPFAMEIEEEDMKKALNDANKIKAFVNNIYKSDENNQISEENIS
;
A
#
# COMPACT_ATOMS: atom_id res chain seq x y z
N MET A 1 1.09 -15.90 20.46
CA MET A 1 1.94 -15.28 19.42
C MET A 1 1.23 -15.35 18.07
N ASN A 2 1.08 -14.21 17.41
CA ASN A 2 0.43 -14.20 16.10
C ASN A 2 1.39 -14.74 15.05
N ASN A 3 0.88 -15.58 14.14
CA ASN A 3 1.65 -16.06 13.01
C ASN A 3 1.77 -14.96 11.93
N PRO A 4 2.67 -15.09 10.94
CA PRO A 4 2.84 -14.07 9.89
C PRO A 4 1.55 -13.73 9.14
N SER A 5 0.67 -14.72 8.92
CA SER A 5 -0.60 -14.51 8.23
C SER A 5 -1.54 -13.60 9.03
N GLU A 6 -1.57 -13.74 10.35
CA GLU A 6 -2.39 -12.88 11.22
C GLU A 6 -1.85 -11.47 11.27
N ILE A 7 -0.54 -11.32 11.37
CA ILE A 7 0.12 -10.01 11.34
C ILE A 7 -0.13 -9.33 9.99
N SER A 8 -0.02 -10.08 8.91
CA SER A 8 -0.29 -9.61 7.55
C SER A 8 -1.72 -9.06 7.43
N LYS A 9 -2.70 -9.79 7.96
CA LYS A 9 -4.10 -9.37 7.94
C LYS A 9 -4.33 -8.04 8.67
N GLU A 10 -3.62 -7.80 9.76
CA GLU A 10 -3.68 -6.53 10.47
C GLU A 10 -3.14 -5.38 9.61
N TRP A 11 -1.99 -5.59 8.95
CA TRP A 11 -1.45 -4.60 8.04
C TRP A 11 -2.45 -4.27 6.92
N TYR A 12 -3.06 -5.30 6.33
CA TYR A 12 -4.04 -5.11 5.24
C TYR A 12 -5.29 -4.37 5.72
N ALA A 13 -5.74 -4.65 6.93
CA ALA A 13 -6.89 -3.94 7.51
C ALA A 13 -6.61 -2.44 7.67
N TYR A 14 -5.42 -2.09 8.17
CA TYR A 14 -5.02 -0.68 8.28
C TYR A 14 -4.79 -0.02 6.93
N ALA A 15 -4.25 -0.77 5.97
CA ALA A 15 -4.08 -0.29 4.61
C ALA A 15 -5.44 0.06 3.97
N GLU A 16 -6.43 -0.80 4.16
CA GLU A 16 -7.80 -0.54 3.68
C GLU A 16 -8.41 0.71 4.33
N ARG A 17 -8.20 0.88 5.63
CA ARG A 17 -8.70 2.06 6.35
C ARG A 17 -8.15 3.35 5.77
N ASP A 18 -6.85 3.38 5.48
CA ASP A 18 -6.24 4.58 4.89
C ASP A 18 -6.86 4.90 3.53
N LEU A 19 -7.09 3.89 2.71
CA LEU A 19 -7.66 4.12 1.38
C LEU A 19 -9.14 4.54 1.45
N ILE A 20 -9.90 3.93 2.36
CA ILE A 20 -11.29 4.32 2.60
C ILE A 20 -11.34 5.77 3.09
N THR A 21 -10.44 6.16 3.98
CA THR A 21 -10.35 7.52 4.48
C THR A 21 -10.06 8.51 3.35
N ALA A 22 -9.09 8.19 2.49
CA ALA A 22 -8.76 9.03 1.34
C ALA A 22 -9.98 9.25 0.44
N LYS A 23 -10.67 8.18 0.10
CA LYS A 23 -11.87 8.24 -0.76
C LYS A 23 -13.01 9.01 -0.11
N HIS A 24 -13.19 8.84 1.19
CA HIS A 24 -14.23 9.52 1.94
C HIS A 24 -13.99 11.04 1.97
N LEU A 25 -12.77 11.47 2.18
CA LEU A 25 -12.41 12.89 2.19
C LEU A 25 -12.76 13.56 0.85
N VAL A 26 -12.50 12.87 -0.26
CA VAL A 26 -12.82 13.39 -1.59
C VAL A 26 -14.33 13.58 -1.77
N LYS A 27 -15.13 12.67 -1.23
CA LYS A 27 -16.58 12.69 -1.39
C LYS A 27 -17.29 13.69 -0.49
N THR A 28 -16.73 13.93 0.71
CA THR A 28 -17.48 14.62 1.77
C THR A 28 -17.00 16.03 2.07
N LEU A 29 -15.74 16.35 1.73
CA LEU A 29 -15.20 17.67 2.05
C LEU A 29 -15.08 18.54 0.80
N TYR A 30 -15.63 19.73 0.93
CA TYR A 30 -15.41 20.85 0.04
C TYR A 30 -14.71 21.94 0.86
N LEU A 31 -13.60 22.42 0.48
CA LEU A 31 -12.56 22.05 -0.43
C LEU A 31 -11.87 20.76 0.00
N VAL A 32 -11.52 19.92 -0.98
CA VAL A 32 -10.84 18.66 -0.68
C VAL A 32 -9.42 18.93 -0.18
N PRO A 33 -9.01 18.37 0.97
CA PRO A 33 -7.64 18.53 1.47
C PRO A 33 -6.70 17.61 0.68
N LEU A 34 -6.16 18.11 -0.44
CA LEU A 34 -5.42 17.32 -1.41
C LEU A 34 -4.21 16.62 -0.80
N GLU A 35 -3.45 17.33 0.05
CA GLU A 35 -2.25 16.79 0.69
C GLU A 35 -2.58 15.65 1.66
N ILE A 36 -3.71 15.72 2.33
CA ILE A 36 -4.14 14.68 3.28
C ILE A 36 -4.59 13.45 2.52
N VAL A 37 -5.31 13.63 1.42
CA VAL A 37 -5.73 12.51 0.56
C VAL A 37 -4.49 11.78 0.02
N CYS A 38 -3.52 12.52 -0.51
CA CYS A 38 -2.28 11.92 -1.03
C CYS A 38 -1.49 11.21 0.06
N TYR A 39 -1.45 11.77 1.26
CA TYR A 39 -0.81 11.14 2.42
C TYR A 39 -1.45 9.79 2.74
N HIS A 40 -2.77 9.72 2.81
CA HIS A 40 -3.46 8.45 3.08
C HIS A 40 -3.26 7.43 1.96
N CYS A 41 -3.15 7.87 0.72
CA CYS A 41 -2.83 6.99 -0.42
C CYS A 41 -1.44 6.36 -0.24
N GLN A 42 -0.46 7.16 0.16
CA GLN A 42 0.88 6.65 0.44
C GLN A 42 0.87 5.69 1.62
N GLN A 43 0.19 6.06 2.72
CA GLN A 43 0.11 5.21 3.91
C GLN A 43 -0.58 3.88 3.63
N SER A 44 -1.64 3.89 2.84
CA SER A 44 -2.31 2.67 2.41
C SER A 44 -1.33 1.75 1.66
N SER A 45 -0.64 2.30 0.70
CA SER A 45 0.30 1.55 -0.14
C SER A 45 1.46 1.00 0.68
N GLU A 46 2.01 1.80 1.59
CA GLU A 46 3.06 1.36 2.51
C GLU A 46 2.61 0.13 3.31
N LYS A 47 1.40 0.19 3.85
CA LYS A 47 0.87 -0.89 4.70
C LYS A 47 0.55 -2.15 3.89
N PHE A 48 0.09 -2.02 2.64
CA PHE A 48 -0.07 -3.19 1.78
C PHE A 48 1.26 -3.89 1.52
N LEU A 49 2.32 -3.13 1.24
CA LEU A 49 3.65 -3.73 1.01
C LEU A 49 4.20 -4.36 2.28
N LYS A 50 4.07 -3.68 3.42
CA LYS A 50 4.51 -4.22 4.71
C LYS A 50 3.74 -5.47 5.09
N GLY A 51 2.44 -5.53 4.77
CA GLY A 51 1.64 -6.72 4.98
C GLY A 51 2.15 -7.91 4.20
N TYR A 52 2.51 -7.71 2.95
CA TYR A 52 3.10 -8.78 2.15
C TYR A 52 4.44 -9.26 2.73
N ILE A 53 5.29 -8.32 3.13
CA ILE A 53 6.60 -8.65 3.73
C ILE A 53 6.40 -9.46 5.01
N ALA A 54 5.44 -9.08 5.85
CA ALA A 54 5.09 -9.81 7.07
C ALA A 54 4.62 -11.23 6.75
N ASP A 55 3.83 -11.39 5.69
CA ASP A 55 3.33 -12.70 5.26
C ASP A 55 4.46 -13.63 4.80
N GLN A 56 5.57 -13.07 4.34
CA GLN A 56 6.76 -13.82 3.98
C GLN A 56 7.66 -14.11 5.18
N ASN A 57 7.19 -13.82 6.39
CA ASN A 57 7.93 -14.02 7.64
C ASN A 57 9.27 -13.28 7.67
N LYS A 58 9.30 -12.09 7.08
CA LYS A 58 10.49 -11.24 7.05
C LYS A 58 10.32 -10.05 7.97
N ALA A 59 11.42 -9.55 8.50
CA ALA A 59 11.42 -8.34 9.32
C ALA A 59 10.99 -7.13 8.49
N ILE A 60 10.15 -6.28 9.08
CA ILE A 60 9.63 -5.10 8.42
C ILE A 60 10.54 -3.92 8.71
N GLN A 61 11.02 -3.27 7.66
CA GLN A 61 11.85 -2.07 7.79
C GLN A 61 11.01 -0.89 8.27
N LYS A 62 11.59 -0.08 9.15
CA LYS A 62 10.96 1.15 9.61
C LYS A 62 11.22 2.27 8.61
N THR A 63 10.58 2.20 7.46
CA THR A 63 10.74 3.16 6.38
C THR A 63 9.37 3.55 5.82
N HIS A 64 9.31 4.76 5.28
CA HIS A 64 8.16 5.25 4.52
C HIS A 64 8.46 5.30 3.03
N ASP A 65 9.62 4.81 2.61
CA ASP A 65 10.03 4.81 1.20
C ASP A 65 9.48 3.57 0.50
N LEU A 66 8.46 3.78 -0.33
CA LEU A 66 7.80 2.70 -1.04
C LEU A 66 8.73 2.03 -2.06
N LYS A 67 9.74 2.75 -2.56
CA LYS A 67 10.70 2.17 -3.50
C LYS A 67 11.53 1.10 -2.82
N LEU A 68 11.97 1.35 -1.59
CA LEU A 68 12.69 0.34 -0.81
C LEU A 68 11.81 -0.86 -0.50
N LEU A 69 10.55 -0.62 -0.11
CA LEU A 69 9.61 -1.69 0.23
C LEU A 69 9.27 -2.55 -0.98
N VAL A 70 8.99 -1.94 -2.13
CA VAL A 70 8.66 -2.71 -3.33
C VAL A 70 9.86 -3.49 -3.83
N ASN A 71 11.07 -2.96 -3.71
CA ASN A 71 12.29 -3.69 -4.07
C ASN A 71 12.44 -4.94 -3.20
N GLU A 72 12.16 -4.83 -1.91
CA GLU A 72 12.18 -5.98 -1.01
C GLU A 72 11.14 -7.02 -1.41
N CYS A 73 9.94 -6.60 -1.75
CA CYS A 73 8.88 -7.49 -2.25
C CYS A 73 9.32 -8.21 -3.54
N MET A 74 10.03 -7.51 -4.42
CA MET A 74 10.50 -8.07 -5.68
C MET A 74 11.51 -9.21 -5.48
N GLN A 75 12.21 -9.24 -4.36
CA GLN A 75 13.16 -10.31 -4.05
C GLN A 75 12.46 -11.66 -3.84
N THR A 76 11.23 -11.64 -3.35
CA THR A 76 10.44 -12.88 -3.16
C THR A 76 9.45 -13.12 -4.29
N LYS A 77 9.02 -12.06 -4.97
CA LYS A 77 8.07 -12.18 -6.08
C LYS A 77 8.33 -11.05 -7.08
N GLU A 78 8.95 -11.42 -8.19
CA GLU A 78 9.38 -10.48 -9.20
C GLU A 78 8.21 -9.66 -9.79
N GLU A 79 7.01 -10.21 -9.80
CA GLU A 79 5.82 -9.56 -10.35
C GLU A 79 5.51 -8.23 -9.69
N PHE A 80 6.03 -7.95 -8.49
CA PHE A 80 5.90 -6.63 -7.84
C PHE A 80 6.48 -5.50 -8.69
N LYS A 81 7.31 -5.82 -9.68
CA LYS A 81 7.80 -4.85 -10.64
C LYS A 81 6.66 -4.11 -11.34
N THR A 82 5.51 -4.75 -11.49
CA THR A 82 4.32 -4.18 -12.13
C THR A 82 3.86 -2.88 -11.46
N ILE A 83 4.07 -2.73 -10.16
CA ILE A 83 3.62 -1.55 -9.41
C ILE A 83 4.78 -0.65 -8.96
N GLU A 84 5.97 -0.85 -9.51
CA GLU A 84 7.16 -0.08 -9.12
C GLU A 84 6.99 1.42 -9.35
N GLN A 85 6.43 1.81 -10.50
CA GLN A 85 6.24 3.22 -10.83
C GLN A 85 5.21 3.89 -9.93
N GLU A 86 4.13 3.19 -9.64
CA GLU A 86 3.09 3.66 -8.72
C GLU A 86 3.68 3.93 -7.34
N CYS A 87 4.52 3.02 -6.86
CA CYS A 87 5.21 3.16 -5.58
C CYS A 87 6.15 4.38 -5.59
N ALA A 88 6.91 4.56 -6.68
CA ALA A 88 7.82 5.69 -6.80
C ALA A 88 7.08 7.03 -6.74
N ARG A 89 5.94 7.12 -7.43
CA ARG A 89 5.16 8.36 -7.45
C ARG A 89 4.55 8.71 -6.10
N LEU A 90 4.15 7.70 -5.31
CA LEU A 90 3.52 7.94 -4.01
C LEU A 90 4.51 8.24 -2.89
N THR A 91 5.76 7.82 -3.03
CA THR A 91 6.77 7.93 -1.97
C THR A 91 6.87 9.34 -1.37
N PRO A 92 6.90 10.43 -2.16
CA PRO A 92 7.03 11.78 -1.58
C PRO A 92 5.90 12.17 -0.63
N TYR A 93 4.73 11.58 -0.77
CA TYR A 93 3.58 11.96 0.04
C TYR A 93 3.63 11.42 1.48
N GLY A 94 4.54 10.53 1.78
CA GLY A 94 4.67 9.92 3.09
C GLY A 94 5.08 10.88 4.19
N VAL A 95 5.75 11.98 3.87
CA VAL A 95 6.20 12.98 4.84
C VAL A 95 5.56 14.34 4.63
N GLN A 96 4.76 14.49 3.61
CA GLN A 96 4.28 15.77 3.13
C GLN A 96 3.37 16.49 4.12
N SER A 97 2.56 15.78 4.88
CA SER A 97 1.65 16.38 5.85
C SER A 97 2.40 17.16 6.95
N ARG A 98 3.70 16.86 7.13
CA ARG A 98 4.54 17.54 8.13
C ARG A 98 5.15 18.83 7.59
N TYR A 99 5.19 19.00 6.27
CA TYR A 99 5.84 20.12 5.61
C TYR A 99 4.93 20.69 4.53
N PRO A 100 3.88 21.42 4.92
CA PRO A 100 2.83 21.84 3.98
C PRO A 100 3.31 22.78 2.87
N PHE A 101 4.48 23.39 3.02
CA PHE A 101 5.04 24.30 2.01
C PHE A 101 6.04 23.60 1.07
N ALA A 102 6.30 22.30 1.28
CA ALA A 102 7.32 21.59 0.53
C ALA A 102 6.88 21.20 -0.88
N MET A 103 5.57 21.08 -1.13
CA MET A 103 5.03 20.66 -2.41
C MET A 103 3.71 21.37 -2.70
N GLU A 104 3.54 21.79 -3.94
CA GLU A 104 2.24 22.21 -4.44
C GLU A 104 1.54 20.99 -5.04
N ILE A 105 0.38 20.65 -4.49
CA ILE A 105 -0.41 19.53 -4.99
C ILE A 105 -1.66 20.07 -5.65
N GLU A 106 -1.88 19.65 -6.88
CA GLU A 106 -3.08 19.98 -7.63
C GLU A 106 -4.06 18.82 -7.60
N GLU A 107 -5.30 19.09 -8.01
CA GLU A 107 -6.34 18.08 -8.05
C GLU A 107 -5.95 16.85 -8.90
N GLU A 108 -5.24 17.09 -10.01
CA GLU A 108 -4.76 16.01 -10.88
C GLU A 108 -3.76 15.09 -10.16
N ASP A 109 -2.90 15.67 -9.31
CA ASP A 109 -1.96 14.88 -8.51
C ASP A 109 -2.72 13.98 -7.52
N MET A 110 -3.75 14.49 -6.90
CA MET A 110 -4.57 13.74 -5.97
C MET A 110 -5.30 12.59 -6.67
N LYS A 111 -5.87 12.84 -7.83
CA LYS A 111 -6.54 11.80 -8.62
C LYS A 111 -5.57 10.69 -9.01
N LYS A 112 -4.37 11.07 -9.42
CA LYS A 112 -3.33 10.12 -9.78
C LYS A 112 -2.89 9.30 -8.57
N ALA A 113 -2.74 9.94 -7.41
CA ALA A 113 -2.40 9.24 -6.17
C ALA A 113 -3.46 8.20 -5.80
N LEU A 114 -4.75 8.53 -5.90
CA LEU A 114 -5.83 7.57 -5.66
C LEU A 114 -5.76 6.41 -6.64
N ASN A 115 -5.53 6.69 -7.91
CA ASN A 115 -5.43 5.66 -8.93
C ASN A 115 -4.25 4.73 -8.67
N ASP A 116 -3.09 5.29 -8.32
CA ASP A 116 -1.89 4.51 -8.00
C ASP A 116 -2.13 3.63 -6.77
N ALA A 117 -2.74 4.19 -5.72
CA ALA A 117 -3.04 3.42 -4.50
C ALA A 117 -4.01 2.28 -4.77
N ASN A 118 -5.03 2.52 -5.60
CA ASN A 118 -5.97 1.47 -6.01
C ASN A 118 -5.28 0.33 -6.76
N LYS A 119 -4.32 0.65 -7.64
CA LYS A 119 -3.56 -0.36 -8.38
C LYS A 119 -2.70 -1.20 -7.45
N ILE A 120 -2.05 -0.56 -6.48
CA ILE A 120 -1.23 -1.26 -5.49
C ILE A 120 -2.10 -2.21 -4.67
N LYS A 121 -3.24 -1.71 -4.19
CA LYS A 121 -4.21 -2.54 -3.45
C LYS A 121 -4.63 -3.76 -4.25
N ALA A 122 -5.06 -3.55 -5.49
CA ALA A 122 -5.54 -4.64 -6.35
C ALA A 122 -4.44 -5.67 -6.58
N PHE A 123 -3.22 -5.20 -6.85
CA PHE A 123 -2.08 -6.08 -7.08
C PHE A 123 -1.78 -6.95 -5.86
N VAL A 124 -1.66 -6.33 -4.68
CA VAL A 124 -1.33 -7.05 -3.44
C VAL A 124 -2.44 -8.02 -3.07
N ASN A 125 -3.69 -7.61 -3.20
CA ASN A 125 -4.83 -8.49 -2.92
C ASN A 125 -4.85 -9.70 -3.84
N ASN A 126 -4.53 -9.53 -5.11
CA ASN A 126 -4.46 -10.65 -6.07
C ASN A 126 -3.34 -11.62 -5.71
N ILE A 127 -2.18 -11.11 -5.31
CA ILE A 127 -1.06 -11.94 -4.84
C ILE A 127 -1.48 -12.74 -3.61
N TYR A 128 -2.09 -12.08 -2.63
CA TYR A 128 -2.53 -12.73 -1.38
C TYR A 128 -3.54 -13.85 -1.66
N LYS A 129 -4.53 -13.60 -2.51
CA LYS A 129 -5.54 -14.61 -2.87
C LYS A 129 -4.92 -15.77 -3.62
N SER A 130 -3.99 -15.50 -4.53
CA SER A 130 -3.29 -16.53 -5.29
C SER A 130 -2.49 -17.46 -4.37
N ASP A 131 -1.74 -16.88 -3.42
CA ASP A 131 -0.95 -17.65 -2.46
C ASP A 131 -1.85 -18.49 -1.54
N GLU A 132 -2.97 -17.92 -1.09
CA GLU A 132 -3.94 -18.62 -0.25
C GLU A 132 -4.56 -19.82 -0.99
N ASN A 133 -4.93 -19.63 -2.26
CA ASN A 133 -5.49 -20.71 -3.08
C ASN A 133 -4.46 -21.82 -3.32
N ASN A 134 -3.21 -21.47 -3.58
CA ASN A 134 -2.14 -22.45 -3.74
C ASN A 134 -1.93 -23.27 -2.46
N GLN A 135 -1.98 -22.63 -1.31
CA GLN A 135 -1.87 -23.31 -0.03
C GLN A 135 -3.00 -24.32 0.19
N ILE A 136 -4.24 -23.92 -0.12
CA ILE A 136 -5.41 -24.80 -0.02
C ILE A 136 -5.26 -26.01 -0.97
N SER A 137 -4.78 -25.82 -2.19
CA SER A 137 -4.57 -26.89 -3.16
C SER A 137 -3.53 -27.89 -2.66
N GLU A 138 -2.43 -27.42 -2.06
CA GLU A 138 -1.39 -28.30 -1.51
C GLU A 138 -1.92 -29.11 -0.32
N GLU A 139 -2.71 -28.52 0.54
CA GLU A 139 -3.34 -29.23 1.66
C GLU A 139 -4.32 -30.29 1.20
N ASN A 140 -5.05 -30.05 0.11
CA ASN A 140 -6.02 -31.01 -0.44
C ASN A 140 -5.35 -32.18 -1.17
N ILE A 141 -4.11 -32.01 -1.64
CA ILE A 141 -3.37 -33.06 -2.34
C ILE A 141 -2.69 -34.02 -1.34
N SER A 142 -2.37 -33.53 -0.17
CA SER A 142 -1.77 -34.36 0.89
C SER A 142 -2.83 -35.16 1.62
#